data_bee9aaf95114ba0d5bdb094ee19e06ab
#
_entry.id   bee9aaf95114ba0d5bdb094ee19e06ab
#
_cell.length_a   1.000
_cell.length_b   1.000
_cell.length_c   1.000
_cell.angle_alpha   90.00
_cell.angle_beta   90.00
_cell.angle_gamma   90.00
#
_symmetry.space_group_name_H-M   'P 1'
#
loop_
_entity.id
_entity.type
_entity.pdbx_description
1 polymer ?
#
loop_
_entity_poly.entity_id
_entity_poly.type
_entity_poly.pdbx_seq_one_letter_code
_entity_poly.pdbx_strand_id
1 'polypeptide(L)'
;MVTGDEGYDEGYGDWEELVGAALLGTDRRRGGGPAGSPEALLDAAAVHTVRRRAGLRPAEAGPRPQPAPRDPRPAPPAAARQRLAQLLAGRTAAASGGRRGAAPDLTELLPQWLAAAGRHGYRSPAALVPALLDAARTRTDLRAPALALAGARGMWLARLNPDWRFALRGGAGGAGELPDVTDGAAVERLWQEGLFAERVALLGAVRAHEAAAAPRLLATTWATERAEDRLMFLDSLRAGLSPQDEPFLEAALGDRSRNVRATAAELLSALPGSALAGRMAERALACVGPEGVTPPAECDARMLRDGVVKRPPAGRGERAWWLGQLVEAAPLSCWRDRFGGLGPAEIVALPVAGGEEWREELHAAWCRAAVRQRDARWSRALLGPASAPPAAGPGTASLAERAKLLETLSDGERADWVAEFIRAHGLSEAFQLLGVCVVPWAGALGRAVVDALDSAREAGSYPWSFSGVMGLAERCLDPAEAGRLEILTAAASAPPEAESGAAAYWAEAFQRLVATLRLREAMLAELAPA
;
A
#
# COMPACT_ATOMS: atom_id res chain seq x y z
N MET A 1 -25.01 60.35 -30.74
CA MET A 1 -24.73 60.07 -32.15
C MET A 1 -23.25 60.32 -32.36
N VAL A 2 -22.42 59.33 -32.15
CA VAL A 2 -21.06 59.26 -32.68
C VAL A 2 -20.87 57.80 -33.10
N THR A 3 -21.04 57.57 -34.36
CA THR A 3 -20.65 56.41 -35.10
C THR A 3 -19.15 56.44 -35.34
N GLY A 4 -18.48 55.33 -35.20
CA GLY A 4 -17.14 55.17 -35.73
C GLY A 4 -16.18 54.47 -34.83
N ASP A 5 -16.27 53.16 -34.75
CA ASP A 5 -15.11 52.29 -34.49
C ASP A 5 -15.26 50.97 -35.22
N GLU A 6 -15.29 51.08 -36.55
CA GLU A 6 -15.11 49.96 -37.47
C GLU A 6 -13.74 50.19 -38.15
N GLY A 7 -12.68 49.51 -37.64
CA GLY A 7 -11.46 49.53 -38.44
C GLY A 7 -10.15 49.05 -37.82
N TYR A 8 -10.11 48.32 -36.72
CA TYR A 8 -8.84 47.79 -36.20
C TYR A 8 -8.92 46.38 -35.61
N ASP A 9 -9.70 45.48 -36.26
CA ASP A 9 -9.81 44.12 -35.76
C ASP A 9 -9.46 43.03 -36.83
N GLU A 10 -8.48 43.31 -37.69
CA GLU A 10 -8.00 42.38 -38.70
C GLU A 10 -6.52 41.98 -38.48
N GLY A 11 -6.15 41.48 -37.34
CA GLY A 11 -4.74 41.12 -37.18
C GLY A 11 -4.43 39.87 -36.39
N TYR A 12 -4.90 39.75 -35.20
CA TYR A 12 -4.67 38.65 -34.29
C TYR A 12 -5.80 38.59 -33.26
N GLY A 13 -6.70 37.58 -33.40
CA GLY A 13 -7.94 37.49 -32.63
C GLY A 13 -7.77 37.18 -31.16
N ASP A 14 -6.73 36.45 -30.79
CA ASP A 14 -6.45 36.13 -29.40
C ASP A 14 -4.94 36.04 -29.09
N TRP A 15 -4.61 35.91 -27.81
CA TRP A 15 -3.23 35.85 -27.31
C TRP A 15 -2.50 34.58 -27.77
N GLU A 16 -3.17 33.43 -27.88
CA GLU A 16 -2.56 32.16 -28.27
C GLU A 16 -2.17 32.18 -29.74
N GLU A 17 -3.00 32.77 -30.58
CA GLU A 17 -2.72 32.98 -31.98
C GLU A 17 -1.50 33.88 -32.19
N LEU A 18 -1.40 34.93 -31.37
CA LEU A 18 -0.28 35.88 -31.37
C LEU A 18 1.03 35.19 -30.94
N VAL A 19 0.98 34.37 -29.88
CA VAL A 19 2.13 33.57 -29.43
C VAL A 19 2.54 32.57 -30.50
N GLY A 20 1.56 31.90 -31.12
CA GLY A 20 1.80 30.96 -32.23
C GLY A 20 2.50 31.63 -33.42
N ALA A 21 2.06 32.83 -33.80
CA ALA A 21 2.69 33.62 -34.87
C ALA A 21 4.11 34.09 -34.51
N ALA A 22 4.35 34.48 -33.27
CA ALA A 22 5.68 34.85 -32.79
C ALA A 22 6.67 33.67 -32.79
N LEU A 23 6.21 32.45 -32.43
CA LEU A 23 7.04 31.25 -32.39
C LEU A 23 7.33 30.67 -33.79
N LEU A 24 6.36 30.74 -34.71
CA LEU A 24 6.46 30.17 -36.05
C LEU A 24 7.05 31.10 -37.09
N GLY A 25 7.17 32.40 -36.80
CA GLY A 25 7.59 33.45 -37.68
C GLY A 25 6.44 34.00 -38.54
N THR A 26 6.45 35.30 -38.82
CA THR A 26 5.40 36.02 -39.57
C THR A 26 5.34 35.61 -41.05
N ASP A 27 6.42 35.06 -41.62
CA ASP A 27 6.53 34.66 -43.02
C ASP A 27 5.70 33.41 -43.39
N ARG A 28 5.23 32.66 -42.42
CA ARG A 28 4.43 31.43 -42.66
C ARG A 28 2.93 31.67 -42.75
N ARG A 29 2.45 32.87 -42.55
CA ARG A 29 1.03 33.21 -42.70
C ARG A 29 0.71 33.38 -44.17
N ARG A 30 -0.08 32.47 -44.76
CA ARG A 30 -0.60 32.56 -46.15
C ARG A 30 -1.59 33.72 -46.27
N GLY A 31 -1.13 34.87 -46.71
CA GLY A 31 -1.94 36.05 -46.98
C GLY A 31 -1.08 37.28 -46.84
N GLY A 32 -0.44 37.73 -47.95
CA GLY A 32 0.47 38.88 -47.98
C GLY A 32 -0.21 40.24 -47.78
N GLY A 33 -0.88 40.43 -46.64
CA GLY A 33 -1.41 41.71 -46.20
C GLY A 33 -0.59 42.33 -45.09
N PRO A 34 -0.74 43.60 -44.77
CA PRO A 34 0.00 44.32 -43.71
C PRO A 34 -0.15 43.67 -42.33
N ALA A 35 -1.17 42.84 -42.12
CA ALA A 35 -1.41 42.12 -40.88
C ALA A 35 -0.38 40.98 -40.56
N GLY A 36 0.50 40.65 -41.50
CA GLY A 36 1.53 39.62 -41.33
C GLY A 36 2.94 40.16 -41.12
N SER A 37 3.12 41.49 -40.93
CA SER A 37 4.44 42.06 -40.72
C SER A 37 4.90 41.92 -39.28
N PRO A 38 6.23 41.93 -39.02
CA PRO A 38 6.77 41.92 -37.65
C PRO A 38 6.29 43.12 -36.82
N GLU A 39 6.08 44.29 -37.43
CA GLU A 39 5.55 45.47 -36.79
C GLU A 39 4.11 45.27 -36.32
N ALA A 40 3.25 44.70 -37.20
CA ALA A 40 1.86 44.41 -36.83
C ALA A 40 1.76 43.37 -35.69
N LEU A 41 2.68 42.38 -35.66
CA LEU A 41 2.79 41.43 -34.55
C LEU A 41 3.13 42.15 -33.21
N LEU A 42 4.08 43.11 -33.25
CA LEU A 42 4.48 43.86 -32.07
C LEU A 42 3.38 44.80 -31.59
N ASP A 43 2.67 45.45 -32.52
CA ASP A 43 1.53 46.34 -32.19
C ASP A 43 0.38 45.51 -31.56
N ALA A 44 0.06 44.36 -32.13
CA ALA A 44 -0.93 43.45 -31.56
C ALA A 44 -0.50 42.96 -30.17
N ALA A 45 0.79 42.61 -29.98
CA ALA A 45 1.32 42.22 -28.69
C ALA A 45 1.21 43.36 -27.64
N ALA A 46 1.46 44.59 -28.04
CA ALA A 46 1.30 45.77 -27.16
C ALA A 46 -0.16 45.94 -26.76
N VAL A 47 -1.10 45.88 -27.71
CA VAL A 47 -2.55 46.01 -27.45
C VAL A 47 -3.03 44.91 -26.52
N HIS A 48 -2.71 43.65 -26.83
CA HIS A 48 -3.10 42.50 -26.00
C HIS A 48 -2.46 42.58 -24.60
N THR A 49 -1.22 43.04 -24.46
CA THR A 49 -0.58 43.27 -23.17
C THR A 49 -1.32 44.32 -22.34
N VAL A 50 -1.70 45.45 -22.97
CA VAL A 50 -2.49 46.48 -22.30
C VAL A 50 -3.87 45.92 -21.91
N ARG A 51 -4.56 45.23 -22.81
CA ARG A 51 -5.87 44.59 -22.51
C ARG A 51 -5.78 43.64 -21.33
N ARG A 52 -4.74 42.80 -21.28
CA ARG A 52 -4.51 41.87 -20.16
C ARG A 52 -4.17 42.60 -18.84
N ARG A 53 -3.41 43.68 -18.88
CA ARG A 53 -3.05 44.51 -17.71
C ARG A 53 -4.19 45.41 -17.25
N ALA A 54 -5.01 45.92 -18.15
CA ALA A 54 -6.18 46.74 -17.83
C ALA A 54 -7.30 45.94 -17.12
N GLY A 55 -7.15 44.65 -17.07
CA GLY A 55 -8.17 43.75 -16.53
C GLY A 55 -9.31 43.56 -17.54
N LEU A 56 -9.53 42.31 -17.97
CA LEU A 56 -10.80 41.94 -18.54
C LEU A 56 -11.89 42.38 -17.56
N ARG A 57 -12.98 42.99 -18.03
CA ARG A 57 -14.15 43.22 -17.18
C ARG A 57 -14.43 41.91 -16.46
N PRO A 58 -14.49 41.89 -15.13
CA PRO A 58 -14.82 40.67 -14.44
C PRO A 58 -16.15 40.18 -15.04
N ALA A 59 -16.17 38.92 -15.47
CA ALA A 59 -17.43 38.25 -15.84
C ALA A 59 -18.42 38.45 -14.70
N GLU A 60 -19.71 38.63 -15.01
CA GLU A 60 -20.73 38.68 -13.96
C GLU A 60 -20.48 37.52 -12.99
N ALA A 61 -20.37 37.87 -11.70
CA ALA A 61 -20.10 36.86 -10.68
C ALA A 61 -21.23 35.82 -10.73
N GLY A 62 -20.89 34.59 -11.07
CA GLY A 62 -21.82 33.48 -10.96
C GLY A 62 -22.33 33.36 -9.50
N PRO A 63 -23.39 32.60 -9.28
CA PRO A 63 -23.92 32.38 -7.93
C PRO A 63 -22.81 31.85 -7.02
N ARG A 64 -22.67 32.43 -5.84
CA ARG A 64 -21.69 31.96 -4.86
C ARG A 64 -21.96 30.49 -4.53
N PRO A 65 -20.92 29.63 -4.56
CA PRO A 65 -21.11 28.25 -4.15
C PRO A 65 -21.58 28.18 -2.70
N GLN A 66 -22.45 27.23 -2.41
CA GLN A 66 -22.88 26.96 -1.04
C GLN A 66 -21.65 26.72 -0.15
N PRO A 67 -21.64 27.23 1.10
CA PRO A 67 -20.54 26.99 2.03
C PRO A 67 -20.26 25.49 2.23
N ALA A 68 -19.00 25.15 2.49
CA ALA A 68 -18.66 23.78 2.84
C ALA A 68 -19.42 23.33 4.11
N PRO A 69 -19.87 22.08 4.19
CA PRO A 69 -20.45 21.52 5.39
C PRO A 69 -19.51 21.70 6.60
N ARG A 70 -20.12 21.94 7.78
CA ARG A 70 -19.35 22.08 9.02
C ARG A 70 -18.75 20.74 9.42
N ASP A 71 -17.45 20.67 9.63
CA ASP A 71 -16.77 19.51 10.17
C ASP A 71 -16.70 19.64 11.70
N PRO A 72 -17.33 18.73 12.47
CA PRO A 72 -17.37 18.80 13.92
C PRO A 72 -16.04 18.43 14.59
N ARG A 73 -15.12 17.79 13.87
CA ARG A 73 -13.85 17.34 14.43
C ARG A 73 -13.00 18.50 14.92
N PRO A 74 -12.20 18.32 15.99
CA PRO A 74 -11.31 19.36 16.50
C PRO A 74 -10.18 19.67 15.51
N ALA A 75 -9.63 20.88 15.57
CA ALA A 75 -8.40 21.22 14.90
C ALA A 75 -7.20 20.75 15.74
N PRO A 76 -6.04 20.40 15.13
CA PRO A 76 -4.84 20.06 15.88
C PRO A 76 -4.37 21.24 16.76
N PRO A 77 -3.59 20.96 17.83
CA PRO A 77 -2.94 21.99 18.64
C PRO A 77 -2.12 22.97 17.80
N ALA A 78 -1.82 24.17 18.34
CA ALA A 78 -1.16 25.22 17.58
C ALA A 78 0.22 24.80 17.02
N ALA A 79 1.04 24.12 17.84
CA ALA A 79 2.34 23.62 17.42
C ALA A 79 2.21 22.59 16.27
N ALA A 80 1.28 21.65 16.37
CA ALA A 80 1.03 20.66 15.32
C ALA A 80 0.53 21.31 14.01
N ARG A 81 -0.28 22.38 14.08
CA ARG A 81 -0.70 23.14 12.89
C ARG A 81 0.48 23.84 12.21
N GLN A 82 1.37 24.44 13.01
CA GLN A 82 2.60 25.05 12.49
C GLN A 82 3.51 23.99 11.86
N ARG A 83 3.63 22.81 12.48
CA ARG A 83 4.39 21.68 11.94
C ARG A 83 3.83 21.23 10.59
N LEU A 84 2.52 21.05 10.46
CA LEU A 84 1.89 20.70 9.18
C LEU A 84 2.21 21.74 8.09
N ALA A 85 2.15 23.04 8.42
CA ALA A 85 2.50 24.10 7.47
C ALA A 85 3.96 23.98 7.01
N GLN A 86 4.91 23.70 7.92
CA GLN A 86 6.32 23.49 7.60
C GLN A 86 6.53 22.26 6.70
N LEU A 87 5.88 21.12 7.02
CA LEU A 87 5.97 19.89 6.22
C LEU A 87 5.43 20.08 4.80
N LEU A 88 4.35 20.85 4.64
CA LEU A 88 3.79 21.17 3.32
C LEU A 88 4.66 22.15 2.54
N ALA A 89 5.25 23.19 3.20
CA ALA A 89 6.15 24.14 2.57
C ALA A 89 7.50 23.53 2.17
N GLY A 90 8.04 22.62 2.98
CA GLY A 90 9.31 21.91 2.69
C GLY A 90 9.29 21.09 1.39
N ARG A 91 8.11 20.68 0.94
CA ARG A 91 7.93 19.98 -0.35
C ARG A 91 8.25 20.85 -1.57
N THR A 92 7.92 22.14 -1.51
CA THR A 92 8.20 23.08 -2.60
C THR A 92 9.70 23.41 -2.67
N ALA A 93 10.39 23.42 -1.53
CA ALA A 93 11.82 23.67 -1.44
C ALA A 93 12.66 22.44 -1.88
N ALA A 94 12.22 21.21 -1.58
CA ALA A 94 12.92 19.97 -1.98
C ALA A 94 12.93 19.75 -3.51
N ALA A 95 11.97 20.32 -4.24
CA ALA A 95 11.95 20.27 -5.72
C ALA A 95 13.09 21.07 -6.37
N SER A 96 13.81 21.90 -5.63
CA SER A 96 14.90 22.77 -6.11
C SER A 96 16.34 22.19 -5.97
N GLY A 97 16.49 20.89 -5.67
CA GLY A 97 17.76 20.18 -5.90
C GLY A 97 18.89 20.44 -4.90
N GLY A 98 18.58 20.82 -3.66
CA GLY A 98 19.58 20.99 -2.61
C GLY A 98 20.24 19.67 -2.18
N ARG A 99 21.58 19.69 -1.95
CA ARG A 99 22.31 18.57 -1.35
C ARG A 99 21.70 18.21 0.01
N ARG A 100 21.33 16.93 0.20
CA ARG A 100 20.88 16.40 1.51
C ARG A 100 22.08 16.32 2.44
N GLY A 101 22.26 17.32 3.30
CA GLY A 101 23.21 17.27 4.40
C GLY A 101 22.63 16.52 5.62
N ALA A 102 23.05 16.90 6.83
CA ALA A 102 22.56 16.32 8.09
C ALA A 102 21.08 16.66 8.43
N ALA A 103 20.35 17.36 7.56
CA ALA A 103 18.97 17.77 7.80
C ALA A 103 17.97 16.61 7.48
N PRO A 104 16.90 16.45 8.32
CA PRO A 104 15.83 15.49 8.08
C PRO A 104 15.09 15.72 6.76
N ASP A 105 14.66 14.63 6.10
CA ASP A 105 13.80 14.72 4.92
C ASP A 105 12.34 14.96 5.33
N LEU A 106 11.92 16.21 5.31
CA LEU A 106 10.55 16.60 5.70
C LEU A 106 9.47 15.98 4.81
N THR A 107 9.80 15.59 3.57
CA THR A 107 8.82 14.97 2.65
C THR A 107 8.41 13.58 3.10
N GLU A 108 9.30 12.86 3.78
CA GLU A 108 9.04 11.51 4.30
C GLU A 108 8.35 11.54 5.69
N LEU A 109 8.32 12.68 6.36
CA LEU A 109 7.65 12.84 7.65
C LEU A 109 6.16 13.19 7.53
N LEU A 110 5.74 13.78 6.41
CA LEU A 110 4.34 14.14 6.17
C LEU A 110 3.38 12.94 6.27
N PRO A 111 3.66 11.75 5.68
CA PRO A 111 2.79 10.57 5.84
C PRO A 111 2.59 10.18 7.31
N GLN A 112 3.66 10.24 8.10
CA GLN A 112 3.63 9.88 9.52
C GLN A 112 2.83 10.87 10.35
N TRP A 113 3.00 12.17 10.07
CA TRP A 113 2.21 13.22 10.69
C TRP A 113 0.72 13.05 10.39
N LEU A 114 0.36 12.78 9.12
CA LEU A 114 -1.03 12.56 8.70
C LEU A 114 -1.64 11.33 9.38
N ALA A 115 -0.90 10.23 9.46
CA ALA A 115 -1.34 9.03 10.15
C ALA A 115 -1.58 9.27 11.65
N ALA A 116 -0.66 10.00 12.31
CA ALA A 116 -0.79 10.35 13.72
C ALA A 116 -1.99 11.29 13.96
N ALA A 117 -2.15 12.33 13.15
CA ALA A 117 -3.29 13.25 13.23
C ALA A 117 -4.63 12.53 13.00
N GLY A 118 -4.66 11.53 12.10
CA GLY A 118 -5.82 10.68 11.85
C GLY A 118 -6.24 9.87 13.08
N ARG A 119 -5.28 9.29 13.83
CA ARG A 119 -5.56 8.57 15.08
C ARG A 119 -6.21 9.44 16.16
N HIS A 120 -5.90 10.73 16.17
CA HIS A 120 -6.50 11.70 17.08
C HIS A 120 -7.82 12.29 16.56
N GLY A 121 -8.27 11.89 15.36
CA GLY A 121 -9.52 12.37 14.78
C GLY A 121 -9.51 13.86 14.43
N TYR A 122 -8.36 14.47 14.19
CA TYR A 122 -8.26 15.88 13.84
C TYR A 122 -8.75 16.18 12.42
N ARG A 123 -9.17 17.44 12.19
CA ARG A 123 -9.43 18.01 10.86
C ARG A 123 -8.33 18.98 10.45
N SER A 124 -8.11 19.16 9.16
CA SER A 124 -7.16 20.14 8.66
C SER A 124 -7.59 21.58 8.98
N PRO A 125 -6.65 22.47 9.36
CA PRO A 125 -6.89 23.89 9.30
C PRO A 125 -7.32 24.33 7.90
N ALA A 126 -8.31 25.22 7.81
CA ALA A 126 -8.89 25.63 6.53
C ALA A 126 -7.85 26.17 5.53
N ALA A 127 -6.90 26.96 6.03
CA ALA A 127 -5.84 27.56 5.21
C ALA A 127 -4.86 26.55 4.61
N LEU A 128 -4.73 25.35 5.20
CA LEU A 128 -3.79 24.33 4.75
C LEU A 128 -4.42 23.28 3.83
N VAL A 129 -5.76 23.27 3.69
CA VAL A 129 -6.46 22.29 2.84
C VAL A 129 -6.00 22.34 1.38
N PRO A 130 -5.83 23.53 0.73
CA PRO A 130 -5.32 23.57 -0.64
C PRO A 130 -3.95 22.91 -0.79
N ALA A 131 -2.97 23.27 0.03
CA ALA A 131 -1.62 22.70 0.00
C ALA A 131 -1.62 21.18 0.28
N LEU A 132 -2.52 20.72 1.15
CA LEU A 132 -2.72 19.30 1.45
C LEU A 132 -3.27 18.54 0.24
N LEU A 133 -4.23 19.11 -0.48
CA LEU A 133 -4.77 18.53 -1.72
C LEU A 133 -3.72 18.51 -2.84
N ASP A 134 -2.91 19.54 -2.97
CA ASP A 134 -1.79 19.55 -3.93
C ASP A 134 -0.74 18.48 -3.58
N ALA A 135 -0.49 18.27 -2.29
CA ALA A 135 0.35 17.17 -1.83
C ALA A 135 -0.20 15.82 -2.25
N ALA A 136 -1.48 15.59 -2.02
CA ALA A 136 -2.17 14.34 -2.35
C ALA A 136 -2.32 14.13 -3.87
N ARG A 137 -2.35 15.21 -4.68
CA ARG A 137 -2.36 15.13 -6.14
C ARG A 137 -1.08 14.52 -6.68
N THR A 138 0.06 14.90 -6.13
CA THR A 138 1.38 14.49 -6.61
C THR A 138 1.86 13.16 -6.03
N ARG A 139 1.39 12.78 -4.83
CA ARG A 139 1.78 11.54 -4.13
C ARG A 139 0.54 10.69 -3.80
N THR A 140 0.45 9.53 -4.44
CA THR A 140 -0.70 8.63 -4.30
C THR A 140 -0.83 8.05 -2.88
N ASP A 141 0.29 7.78 -2.21
CA ASP A 141 0.35 7.29 -0.83
C ASP A 141 -0.23 8.27 0.19
N LEU A 142 -0.21 9.58 -0.11
CA LEU A 142 -0.80 10.60 0.76
C LEU A 142 -2.31 10.76 0.58
N ARG A 143 -2.93 10.24 -0.51
CA ARG A 143 -4.32 10.53 -0.85
C ARG A 143 -5.29 10.18 0.26
N ALA A 144 -5.28 8.93 0.70
CA ALA A 144 -6.23 8.48 1.73
C ALA A 144 -6.10 9.29 3.04
N PRO A 145 -4.92 9.40 3.68
CA PRO A 145 -4.81 10.15 4.93
C PRO A 145 -5.02 11.67 4.75
N ALA A 146 -4.62 12.25 3.63
CA ALA A 146 -4.85 13.66 3.35
C ALA A 146 -6.34 13.98 3.17
N LEU A 147 -7.09 13.14 2.44
CA LEU A 147 -8.52 13.30 2.26
C LEU A 147 -9.29 13.09 3.57
N ALA A 148 -8.90 12.11 4.38
CA ALA A 148 -9.45 11.91 5.71
C ALA A 148 -9.28 13.17 6.59
N LEU A 149 -8.08 13.78 6.57
CA LEU A 149 -7.81 15.01 7.34
C LEU A 149 -8.54 16.23 6.77
N ALA A 150 -8.59 16.37 5.42
CA ALA A 150 -9.25 17.48 4.74
C ALA A 150 -10.79 17.46 4.91
N GLY A 151 -11.37 16.28 5.05
CA GLY A 151 -12.79 16.04 5.31
C GLY A 151 -13.73 16.70 4.30
N ALA A 152 -14.92 17.06 4.75
CA ALA A 152 -15.96 17.65 3.90
C ALA A 152 -15.52 18.93 3.16
N ARG A 153 -14.61 19.73 3.76
CA ARG A 153 -14.07 20.93 3.11
C ARG A 153 -13.16 20.58 1.93
N GLY A 154 -12.34 19.52 2.05
CA GLY A 154 -11.53 19.02 0.94
C GLY A 154 -12.38 18.57 -0.24
N MET A 155 -13.45 17.84 0.02
CA MET A 155 -14.42 17.38 -0.99
C MET A 155 -15.15 18.57 -1.65
N TRP A 156 -15.54 19.58 -0.86
CA TRP A 156 -16.15 20.80 -1.37
C TRP A 156 -15.22 21.55 -2.32
N LEU A 157 -13.93 21.73 -1.94
CA LEU A 157 -12.94 22.35 -2.81
C LEU A 157 -12.68 21.56 -4.09
N ALA A 158 -12.69 20.22 -4.01
CA ALA A 158 -12.49 19.35 -5.17
C ALA A 158 -13.63 19.46 -6.21
N ARG A 159 -14.84 19.86 -5.80
CA ARG A 159 -15.95 20.17 -6.73
C ARG A 159 -15.74 21.51 -7.45
N LEU A 160 -15.02 22.44 -6.84
CA LEU A 160 -14.79 23.77 -7.38
C LEU A 160 -13.52 23.87 -8.22
N ASN A 161 -12.49 23.03 -7.93
CA ASN A 161 -11.22 23.06 -8.63
C ASN A 161 -10.99 21.73 -9.40
N PRO A 162 -10.91 21.78 -10.77
CA PRO A 162 -10.66 20.60 -11.58
C PRO A 162 -9.39 19.81 -11.22
N ASP A 163 -8.34 20.47 -10.75
CA ASP A 163 -7.07 19.84 -10.39
C ASP A 163 -7.20 18.85 -9.22
N TRP A 164 -8.22 19.02 -8.38
CA TRP A 164 -8.47 18.18 -7.20
C TRP A 164 -9.58 17.15 -7.42
N ARG A 165 -10.06 16.95 -8.65
CA ARG A 165 -11.10 15.95 -8.97
C ARG A 165 -10.73 14.51 -8.58
N PHE A 166 -9.43 14.22 -8.42
CA PHE A 166 -9.01 12.92 -7.90
C PHE A 166 -9.60 12.62 -6.51
N ALA A 167 -9.81 13.65 -5.68
CA ALA A 167 -10.41 13.52 -4.37
C ALA A 167 -11.85 13.00 -4.43
N LEU A 168 -12.59 13.35 -5.48
CA LEU A 168 -13.96 12.87 -5.70
C LEU A 168 -14.01 11.40 -6.16
N ARG A 169 -12.88 10.86 -6.67
CA ARG A 169 -12.78 9.47 -7.14
C ARG A 169 -12.21 8.51 -6.08
N GLY A 170 -11.49 9.03 -5.11
CA GLY A 170 -10.69 8.23 -4.17
C GLY A 170 -11.17 8.27 -2.70
N GLY A 171 -12.17 9.06 -2.40
CA GLY A 171 -12.81 9.04 -1.08
C GLY A 171 -13.98 8.06 -1.07
N ALA A 172 -14.41 7.68 0.11
CA ALA A 172 -15.73 7.04 0.32
C ALA A 172 -16.90 7.89 -0.23
N GLY A 173 -16.63 9.00 -0.94
CA GLY A 173 -17.54 9.90 -1.64
C GLY A 173 -17.29 10.00 -3.14
N GLY A 174 -16.54 9.10 -3.75
CA GLY A 174 -16.36 8.99 -5.22
C GLY A 174 -17.28 7.96 -5.86
N ALA A 175 -17.86 7.08 -5.10
CA ALA A 175 -19.19 6.53 -5.24
C ALA A 175 -20.14 7.65 -4.75
N GLY A 176 -21.15 8.03 -5.49
CA GLY A 176 -22.22 8.91 -4.99
C GLY A 176 -22.54 8.51 -3.56
N GLU A 177 -22.88 9.47 -2.70
CA GLU A 177 -23.07 9.25 -1.25
C GLU A 177 -23.71 7.87 -1.03
N LEU A 178 -22.92 6.91 -0.54
CA LEU A 178 -23.45 5.54 -0.35
C LEU A 178 -24.67 5.66 0.56
N PRO A 179 -25.77 4.98 0.24
CA PRO A 179 -26.93 4.99 1.09
C PRO A 179 -26.56 4.47 2.48
N ASP A 180 -27.34 4.85 3.48
CA ASP A 180 -27.27 4.18 4.76
C ASP A 180 -27.49 2.67 4.54
N VAL A 181 -26.50 1.86 4.90
CA VAL A 181 -26.55 0.40 4.71
C VAL A 181 -27.70 -0.26 5.49
N THR A 182 -28.34 0.46 6.43
CA THR A 182 -29.53 0.02 7.15
C THR A 182 -30.83 0.28 6.36
N ASP A 183 -30.80 1.15 5.34
CA ASP A 183 -31.92 1.36 4.40
C ASP A 183 -31.86 0.32 3.28
N GLY A 184 -32.50 -0.82 3.50
CA GLY A 184 -32.54 -1.92 2.55
C GLY A 184 -33.06 -1.53 1.16
N ALA A 185 -34.02 -0.59 1.06
CA ALA A 185 -34.57 -0.16 -0.22
C ALA A 185 -33.57 0.71 -1.01
N ALA A 186 -32.82 1.55 -0.31
CA ALA A 186 -31.77 2.36 -0.93
C ALA A 186 -30.55 1.51 -1.35
N VAL A 187 -30.18 0.50 -0.53
CA VAL A 187 -29.14 -0.49 -0.85
C VAL A 187 -29.53 -1.28 -2.12
N GLU A 188 -30.76 -1.83 -2.16
CA GLU A 188 -31.24 -2.59 -3.31
C GLU A 188 -31.25 -1.76 -4.60
N ARG A 189 -31.74 -0.52 -4.54
CA ARG A 189 -31.75 0.39 -5.69
C ARG A 189 -30.37 0.67 -6.24
N LEU A 190 -29.41 1.03 -5.35
CA LEU A 190 -28.03 1.27 -5.78
C LEU A 190 -27.36 0.00 -6.30
N TRP A 191 -27.72 -1.16 -5.76
CA TRP A 191 -27.22 -2.45 -6.23
C TRP A 191 -27.67 -2.76 -7.66
N GLN A 192 -28.93 -2.46 -8.00
CA GLN A 192 -29.50 -2.74 -9.31
C GLN A 192 -29.13 -1.69 -10.38
N GLU A 193 -29.08 -0.42 -10.00
CA GLU A 193 -28.96 0.71 -10.94
C GLU A 193 -27.58 1.38 -10.93
N GLY A 194 -26.77 1.14 -9.89
CA GLY A 194 -25.47 1.79 -9.69
C GLY A 194 -24.40 1.36 -10.68
N LEU A 195 -23.42 2.21 -10.88
CA LEU A 195 -22.22 1.89 -11.65
C LEU A 195 -21.42 0.79 -10.95
N PHE A 196 -20.64 0.01 -11.70
CA PHE A 196 -19.85 -1.09 -11.15
C PHE A 196 -19.00 -0.69 -9.93
N ALA A 197 -18.30 0.46 -10.00
CA ALA A 197 -17.49 0.95 -8.88
C ALA A 197 -18.32 1.31 -7.64
N GLU A 198 -19.54 1.80 -7.81
CA GLU A 198 -20.48 2.10 -6.72
C GLU A 198 -20.99 0.83 -6.07
N ARG A 199 -21.28 -0.18 -6.87
CA ARG A 199 -21.69 -1.52 -6.39
C ARG A 199 -20.59 -2.22 -5.62
N VAL A 200 -19.33 -2.14 -6.06
CA VAL A 200 -18.17 -2.66 -5.30
C VAL A 200 -18.00 -1.94 -3.96
N ALA A 201 -18.11 -0.61 -3.95
CA ALA A 201 -18.03 0.18 -2.72
C ALA A 201 -19.20 -0.12 -1.77
N LEU A 202 -20.42 -0.25 -2.30
CA LEU A 202 -21.62 -0.64 -1.54
C LEU A 202 -21.45 -2.04 -0.92
N LEU A 203 -20.97 -3.02 -1.71
CA LEU A 203 -20.75 -4.37 -1.22
C LEU A 203 -19.75 -4.38 -0.04
N GLY A 204 -18.67 -3.59 -0.14
CA GLY A 204 -17.72 -3.40 0.95
C GLY A 204 -18.37 -2.77 2.21
N ALA A 205 -19.20 -1.76 2.04
CA ALA A 205 -19.91 -1.11 3.15
C ALA A 205 -20.94 -2.03 3.82
N VAL A 206 -21.76 -2.74 3.03
CA VAL A 206 -22.70 -3.75 3.51
C VAL A 206 -21.97 -4.84 4.28
N ARG A 207 -20.85 -5.32 3.75
CA ARG A 207 -20.05 -6.34 4.42
C ARG A 207 -19.43 -5.88 5.74
N ALA A 208 -18.99 -4.63 5.82
CA ALA A 208 -18.47 -4.04 7.05
C ALA A 208 -19.55 -3.91 8.15
N HIS A 209 -20.81 -3.73 7.75
CA HIS A 209 -21.95 -3.65 8.66
C HIS A 209 -22.46 -5.04 9.07
N GLU A 210 -22.73 -5.90 8.09
CA GLU A 210 -23.20 -7.29 8.26
C GLU A 210 -22.52 -8.20 7.22
N ALA A 211 -21.50 -8.96 7.63
CA ALA A 211 -20.71 -9.80 6.72
C ALA A 211 -21.58 -10.78 5.90
N ALA A 212 -22.60 -11.36 6.50
CA ALA A 212 -23.52 -12.31 5.85
C ALA A 212 -24.47 -11.67 4.84
N ALA A 213 -24.68 -10.35 4.87
CA ALA A 213 -25.56 -9.67 3.91
C ALA A 213 -24.88 -9.54 2.52
N ALA A 214 -23.57 -9.42 2.48
CA ALA A 214 -22.84 -9.25 1.22
C ALA A 214 -23.01 -10.43 0.24
N PRO A 215 -22.79 -11.71 0.61
CA PRO A 215 -23.03 -12.83 -0.29
C PRO A 215 -24.50 -12.99 -0.70
N ARG A 216 -25.46 -12.63 0.18
CA ARG A 216 -26.89 -12.61 -0.17
C ARG A 216 -27.20 -11.57 -1.24
N LEU A 217 -26.68 -10.35 -1.08
CA LEU A 217 -26.83 -9.28 -2.05
C LEU A 217 -26.21 -9.66 -3.40
N LEU A 218 -24.99 -10.21 -3.38
CA LEU A 218 -24.27 -10.65 -4.55
C LEU A 218 -25.01 -11.77 -5.32
N ALA A 219 -25.66 -12.69 -4.60
CA ALA A 219 -26.43 -13.78 -5.20
C ALA A 219 -27.60 -13.27 -6.07
N THR A 220 -28.17 -12.08 -5.78
CA THR A 220 -29.33 -11.55 -6.51
C THR A 220 -29.04 -11.24 -7.99
N THR A 221 -27.80 -10.85 -8.31
CA THR A 221 -27.40 -10.47 -9.68
C THR A 221 -26.34 -11.40 -10.29
N TRP A 222 -25.83 -12.38 -9.54
CA TRP A 222 -24.68 -13.22 -9.92
C TRP A 222 -24.78 -13.83 -11.32
N ALA A 223 -25.95 -14.33 -11.70
CA ALA A 223 -26.16 -15.02 -12.96
C ALA A 223 -26.04 -14.09 -14.18
N THR A 224 -26.33 -12.81 -14.01
CA THR A 224 -26.32 -11.79 -15.07
C THR A 224 -24.99 -11.02 -15.16
N GLU A 225 -24.13 -11.13 -14.14
CA GLU A 225 -22.86 -10.43 -14.13
C GLU A 225 -21.87 -10.96 -15.17
N ARG A 226 -20.95 -10.12 -15.63
CA ARG A 226 -19.82 -10.52 -16.46
C ARG A 226 -18.79 -11.28 -15.63
N ALA A 227 -17.98 -12.11 -16.28
CA ALA A 227 -16.98 -12.92 -15.59
C ALA A 227 -15.94 -12.07 -14.84
N GLU A 228 -15.53 -10.93 -15.41
CA GLU A 228 -14.61 -9.98 -14.79
C GLU A 228 -15.23 -9.32 -13.55
N ASP A 229 -16.49 -8.94 -13.62
CA ASP A 229 -17.22 -8.31 -12.52
C ASP A 229 -17.42 -9.32 -11.38
N ARG A 230 -17.81 -10.57 -11.71
CA ARG A 230 -17.89 -11.67 -10.71
C ARG A 230 -16.57 -11.91 -10.00
N LEU A 231 -15.45 -11.86 -10.74
CA LEU A 231 -14.11 -12.02 -10.16
C LEU A 231 -13.80 -10.92 -9.13
N MET A 232 -14.06 -9.66 -9.49
CA MET A 232 -13.83 -8.53 -8.59
C MET A 232 -14.75 -8.54 -7.38
N PHE A 233 -16.01 -8.95 -7.54
CA PHE A 233 -16.92 -9.13 -6.40
C PHE A 233 -16.45 -10.24 -5.45
N LEU A 234 -15.97 -11.39 -5.97
CA LEU A 234 -15.37 -12.43 -5.13
C LEU A 234 -14.14 -11.93 -4.39
N ASP A 235 -13.28 -11.16 -5.07
CA ASP A 235 -12.08 -10.61 -4.45
C ASP A 235 -12.42 -9.66 -3.29
N SER A 236 -13.53 -8.92 -3.38
CA SER A 236 -14.01 -8.07 -2.29
C SER A 236 -14.46 -8.85 -1.06
N LEU A 237 -14.81 -10.15 -1.19
CA LEU A 237 -15.17 -11.00 -0.05
C LEU A 237 -13.95 -11.41 0.81
N ARG A 238 -12.71 -11.22 0.33
CA ARG A 238 -11.49 -11.49 1.13
C ARG A 238 -11.48 -10.70 2.45
N ALA A 239 -11.94 -9.46 2.41
CA ALA A 239 -12.09 -8.65 3.61
C ALA A 239 -13.22 -9.20 4.48
N GLY A 240 -12.90 -9.67 5.69
CA GLY A 240 -13.86 -10.24 6.61
C GLY A 240 -14.45 -11.60 6.18
N LEU A 241 -13.68 -12.40 5.42
CA LEU A 241 -14.08 -13.75 5.00
C LEU A 241 -14.48 -14.60 6.20
N SER A 242 -15.62 -15.27 6.10
CA SER A 242 -16.24 -15.99 7.21
C SER A 242 -16.99 -17.25 6.74
N PRO A 243 -17.33 -18.18 7.64
CA PRO A 243 -18.12 -19.37 7.29
C PRO A 243 -19.47 -19.07 6.63
N GLN A 244 -20.04 -17.86 6.84
CA GLN A 244 -21.31 -17.48 6.19
C GLN A 244 -21.17 -17.28 4.67
N ASP A 245 -19.95 -17.09 4.16
CA ASP A 245 -19.67 -16.98 2.74
C ASP A 245 -19.65 -18.33 2.02
N GLU A 246 -19.46 -19.44 2.76
CA GLU A 246 -19.24 -20.77 2.21
C GLU A 246 -20.34 -21.23 1.23
N PRO A 247 -21.65 -21.11 1.52
CA PRO A 247 -22.67 -21.59 0.59
C PRO A 247 -22.61 -20.90 -0.77
N PHE A 248 -22.32 -19.61 -0.80
CA PHE A 248 -22.17 -18.83 -2.01
C PHE A 248 -20.89 -19.24 -2.77
N LEU A 249 -19.78 -19.37 -2.08
CA LEU A 249 -18.49 -19.76 -2.67
C LEU A 249 -18.51 -21.21 -3.21
N GLU A 250 -19.16 -22.16 -2.52
CA GLU A 250 -19.37 -23.53 -3.02
C GLU A 250 -20.20 -23.53 -4.31
N ALA A 251 -21.24 -22.71 -4.41
CA ALA A 251 -22.00 -22.55 -5.66
C ALA A 251 -21.11 -21.96 -6.79
N ALA A 252 -20.22 -21.03 -6.46
CA ALA A 252 -19.31 -20.41 -7.42
C ALA A 252 -18.23 -21.38 -7.96
N LEU A 253 -17.97 -22.52 -7.31
CA LEU A 253 -17.14 -23.60 -7.87
C LEU A 253 -17.73 -24.20 -9.16
N GLY A 254 -19.03 -24.04 -9.40
CA GLY A 254 -19.72 -24.42 -10.62
C GLY A 254 -19.71 -23.36 -11.73
N ASP A 255 -19.06 -22.21 -11.53
CA ASP A 255 -19.04 -21.12 -12.51
C ASP A 255 -18.37 -21.55 -13.82
N ARG A 256 -18.89 -21.00 -14.94
CA ARG A 256 -18.31 -21.23 -16.27
C ARG A 256 -16.90 -20.65 -16.43
N SER A 257 -16.58 -19.55 -15.73
CA SER A 257 -15.27 -18.93 -15.75
C SER A 257 -14.28 -19.69 -14.87
N ARG A 258 -13.15 -20.10 -15.45
CA ARG A 258 -12.05 -20.77 -14.71
C ARG A 258 -11.50 -19.87 -13.59
N ASN A 259 -11.37 -18.58 -13.84
CA ASN A 259 -10.81 -17.64 -12.86
C ASN A 259 -11.76 -17.47 -11.67
N VAL A 260 -13.07 -17.39 -11.91
CA VAL A 260 -14.08 -17.32 -10.85
C VAL A 260 -14.02 -18.59 -9.98
N ARG A 261 -13.97 -19.79 -10.59
CA ARG A 261 -13.82 -21.04 -9.86
C ARG A 261 -12.54 -21.09 -9.02
N ALA A 262 -11.41 -20.64 -9.60
CA ALA A 262 -10.12 -20.63 -8.91
C ALA A 262 -10.13 -19.70 -7.68
N THR A 263 -10.70 -18.50 -7.81
CA THR A 263 -10.85 -17.56 -6.69
C THR A 263 -11.80 -18.10 -5.63
N ALA A 264 -12.92 -18.70 -6.02
CA ALA A 264 -13.84 -19.34 -5.07
C ALA A 264 -13.14 -20.48 -4.28
N ALA A 265 -12.39 -21.35 -4.97
CA ALA A 265 -11.62 -22.42 -4.33
C ALA A 265 -10.54 -21.87 -3.38
N GLU A 266 -9.86 -20.77 -3.77
CA GLU A 266 -8.87 -20.11 -2.94
C GLU A 266 -9.51 -19.55 -1.64
N LEU A 267 -10.65 -18.87 -1.76
CA LEU A 267 -11.38 -18.34 -0.60
C LEU A 267 -11.89 -19.45 0.32
N LEU A 268 -12.46 -20.53 -0.24
CA LEU A 268 -12.90 -21.68 0.53
C LEU A 268 -11.75 -22.40 1.26
N SER A 269 -10.57 -22.48 0.64
CA SER A 269 -9.38 -23.07 1.29
C SER A 269 -8.78 -22.17 2.38
N ALA A 270 -9.19 -20.89 2.44
CA ALA A 270 -8.88 -20.00 3.56
C ALA A 270 -9.86 -20.18 4.75
N LEU A 271 -10.92 -20.99 4.57
CA LEU A 271 -11.88 -21.39 5.59
C LEU A 271 -11.64 -22.85 5.99
N PRO A 272 -10.88 -23.14 7.06
CA PRO A 272 -10.49 -24.50 7.41
C PRO A 272 -11.67 -25.45 7.70
N GLY A 273 -12.84 -24.90 8.05
CA GLY A 273 -14.07 -25.63 8.29
C GLY A 273 -14.94 -25.86 7.06
N SER A 274 -14.55 -25.37 5.87
CA SER A 274 -15.37 -25.51 4.66
C SER A 274 -15.42 -26.95 4.13
N ALA A 275 -16.50 -27.27 3.42
CA ALA A 275 -16.65 -28.57 2.78
C ALA A 275 -15.53 -28.83 1.74
N LEU A 276 -15.09 -27.81 1.01
CA LEU A 276 -13.92 -27.91 0.13
C LEU A 276 -12.68 -28.30 0.91
N ALA A 277 -12.39 -27.61 2.01
CA ALA A 277 -11.22 -27.91 2.85
C ALA A 277 -11.25 -29.37 3.37
N GLY A 278 -12.43 -29.86 3.75
CA GLY A 278 -12.64 -31.27 4.12
C GLY A 278 -12.31 -32.24 2.98
N ARG A 279 -12.82 -31.98 1.77
CA ARG A 279 -12.52 -32.82 0.59
C ARG A 279 -11.03 -32.81 0.22
N MET A 280 -10.37 -31.66 0.38
CA MET A 280 -8.93 -31.55 0.15
C MET A 280 -8.11 -32.27 1.23
N ALA A 281 -8.57 -32.22 2.49
CA ALA A 281 -7.97 -33.01 3.57
C ALA A 281 -8.01 -34.49 3.29
N GLU A 282 -9.17 -35.04 2.92
CA GLU A 282 -9.31 -36.49 2.59
C GLU A 282 -8.29 -36.91 1.52
N ARG A 283 -8.17 -36.13 0.44
CA ARG A 283 -7.21 -36.43 -0.65
C ARG A 283 -5.75 -36.24 -0.22
N ALA A 284 -5.44 -35.21 0.52
CA ALA A 284 -4.07 -34.93 0.98
C ALA A 284 -3.61 -36.02 1.97
N LEU A 285 -4.48 -36.40 2.92
CA LEU A 285 -4.18 -37.45 3.90
C LEU A 285 -4.06 -38.86 3.28
N ALA A 286 -4.72 -39.10 2.15
CA ALA A 286 -4.52 -40.32 1.36
C ALA A 286 -3.14 -40.35 0.66
N CYS A 287 -2.55 -39.21 0.41
CA CYS A 287 -1.26 -39.07 -0.27
C CYS A 287 -0.07 -38.97 0.68
N VAL A 288 -0.27 -38.44 1.89
CA VAL A 288 0.82 -38.11 2.85
C VAL A 288 0.55 -38.77 4.20
N GLY A 289 1.52 -39.51 4.70
CA GLY A 289 1.45 -40.15 6.00
C GLY A 289 2.82 -40.56 6.55
N PRO A 290 2.83 -41.20 7.73
CA PRO A 290 4.09 -41.64 8.36
C PRO A 290 4.90 -42.60 7.49
N GLU A 291 4.23 -43.36 6.61
CA GLU A 291 4.88 -44.31 5.71
C GLU A 291 5.56 -43.65 4.50
N GLY A 292 5.25 -42.37 4.25
CA GLY A 292 5.82 -41.61 3.15
C GLY A 292 4.79 -40.84 2.31
N VAL A 293 5.18 -40.54 1.07
CA VAL A 293 4.40 -39.72 0.13
C VAL A 293 4.05 -40.57 -1.10
N THR A 294 2.75 -40.68 -1.39
CA THR A 294 2.22 -41.30 -2.61
C THR A 294 1.34 -40.27 -3.33
N PRO A 295 1.91 -39.52 -4.29
CA PRO A 295 1.16 -38.47 -4.98
C PRO A 295 0.05 -39.05 -5.87
N PRO A 296 -1.00 -38.28 -6.23
CA PRO A 296 -2.09 -38.74 -7.08
C PRO A 296 -1.59 -39.29 -8.41
N ALA A 297 -2.18 -40.38 -8.89
CA ALA A 297 -1.84 -40.95 -10.20
C ALA A 297 -2.34 -40.08 -11.35
N GLU A 298 -3.51 -39.43 -11.17
CA GLU A 298 -4.17 -38.55 -12.15
C GLU A 298 -4.90 -37.40 -11.46
N CYS A 299 -5.17 -36.34 -12.21
CA CYS A 299 -6.05 -35.25 -11.81
C CYS A 299 -7.45 -35.53 -12.33
N ASP A 300 -8.34 -36.04 -11.47
CA ASP A 300 -9.70 -36.42 -11.81
C ASP A 300 -10.68 -35.23 -11.94
N ALA A 301 -11.90 -35.52 -12.39
CA ALA A 301 -12.92 -34.48 -12.59
C ALA A 301 -13.36 -33.82 -11.28
N ARG A 302 -13.27 -34.48 -10.13
CA ARG A 302 -13.61 -33.95 -8.82
C ARG A 302 -12.54 -32.97 -8.35
N MET A 303 -11.26 -33.31 -8.55
CA MET A 303 -10.15 -32.37 -8.29
C MET A 303 -10.26 -31.11 -9.14
N LEU A 304 -10.58 -31.25 -10.43
CA LEU A 304 -10.78 -30.09 -11.33
C LEU A 304 -11.95 -29.20 -10.89
N ARG A 305 -13.06 -29.79 -10.46
CA ARG A 305 -14.21 -29.06 -9.91
C ARG A 305 -13.83 -28.30 -8.66
N ASP A 306 -13.05 -28.90 -7.78
CA ASP A 306 -12.61 -28.31 -6.52
C ASP A 306 -11.41 -27.34 -6.70
N GLY A 307 -11.11 -26.94 -7.94
CA GLY A 307 -10.16 -25.87 -8.24
C GLY A 307 -8.72 -26.34 -8.50
N VAL A 308 -8.42 -27.64 -8.45
CA VAL A 308 -7.07 -28.14 -8.77
C VAL A 308 -6.73 -27.86 -10.24
N VAL A 309 -5.59 -27.22 -10.47
CA VAL A 309 -5.10 -26.90 -11.82
C VAL A 309 -4.33 -28.08 -12.39
N LYS A 310 -4.83 -28.65 -13.50
CA LYS A 310 -4.27 -29.86 -14.09
C LYS A 310 -2.85 -29.66 -14.64
N ARG A 311 -2.62 -28.57 -15.38
CA ARG A 311 -1.32 -28.31 -16.03
C ARG A 311 -0.38 -27.56 -15.06
N PRO A 312 0.80 -28.13 -14.74
CA PRO A 312 1.78 -27.45 -13.93
C PRO A 312 2.43 -26.27 -14.69
N PRO A 313 3.04 -25.32 -13.98
CA PRO A 313 3.99 -24.38 -14.57
C PRO A 313 5.18 -25.13 -15.21
N ALA A 314 5.87 -24.46 -16.14
CA ALA A 314 7.06 -25.02 -16.78
C ALA A 314 8.11 -25.44 -15.73
N GLY A 315 8.67 -26.64 -15.93
CA GLY A 315 9.71 -27.18 -15.05
C GLY A 315 9.21 -27.94 -13.80
N ARG A 316 7.88 -28.03 -13.58
CA ARG A 316 7.32 -28.83 -12.46
C ARG A 316 6.69 -30.13 -12.93
N GLY A 317 6.91 -31.21 -12.16
CA GLY A 317 6.26 -32.51 -12.39
C GLY A 317 4.75 -32.45 -12.08
N GLU A 318 3.92 -33.08 -12.93
CA GLU A 318 2.45 -33.05 -12.77
C GLU A 318 1.98 -33.55 -11.40
N ARG A 319 2.53 -34.70 -10.97
CA ARG A 319 2.10 -35.32 -9.71
C ARG A 319 2.50 -34.50 -8.48
N ALA A 320 3.69 -33.90 -8.48
CA ALA A 320 4.14 -32.98 -7.44
C ALA A 320 3.27 -31.72 -7.39
N TRP A 321 2.92 -31.21 -8.57
CA TRP A 321 2.03 -30.06 -8.70
C TRP A 321 0.63 -30.33 -8.12
N TRP A 322 0.04 -31.47 -8.40
CA TRP A 322 -1.28 -31.81 -7.85
C TRP A 322 -1.20 -32.03 -6.34
N LEU A 323 -0.21 -32.80 -5.87
CA LEU A 323 0.01 -32.99 -4.44
C LEU A 323 0.15 -31.67 -3.69
N GLY A 324 0.99 -30.76 -4.20
CA GLY A 324 1.19 -29.47 -3.58
C GLY A 324 -0.11 -28.67 -3.42
N GLN A 325 -0.99 -28.69 -4.43
CA GLN A 325 -2.30 -28.02 -4.35
C GLN A 325 -3.26 -28.67 -3.35
N LEU A 326 -3.26 -30.01 -3.25
CA LEU A 326 -4.09 -30.72 -2.27
C LEU A 326 -3.65 -30.39 -0.84
N VAL A 327 -2.35 -30.42 -0.58
CA VAL A 327 -1.77 -30.11 0.74
C VAL A 327 -1.98 -28.65 1.11
N GLU A 328 -1.81 -27.73 0.16
CA GLU A 328 -2.02 -26.29 0.35
C GLU A 328 -3.47 -25.93 0.68
N ALA A 329 -4.45 -26.66 0.11
CA ALA A 329 -5.87 -26.40 0.33
C ALA A 329 -6.45 -27.18 1.52
N ALA A 330 -5.73 -28.15 2.06
CA ALA A 330 -6.15 -28.90 3.24
C ALA A 330 -6.04 -28.06 4.53
N PRO A 331 -6.95 -28.22 5.49
CA PRO A 331 -6.82 -27.58 6.79
C PRO A 331 -5.57 -28.09 7.51
N LEU A 332 -4.77 -27.17 8.03
CA LEU A 332 -3.54 -27.52 8.74
C LEU A 332 -3.78 -28.37 10.01
N SER A 333 -4.96 -28.26 10.59
CA SER A 333 -5.36 -29.08 11.75
C SER A 333 -5.41 -30.59 11.46
N CYS A 334 -5.66 -31.01 10.21
CA CYS A 334 -5.78 -32.44 9.86
C CYS A 334 -4.47 -33.23 10.01
N TRP A 335 -3.33 -32.56 9.92
CA TRP A 335 -2.02 -33.21 9.99
C TRP A 335 -1.69 -33.73 11.38
N ARG A 336 -2.19 -33.08 12.44
CA ARG A 336 -1.95 -33.53 13.82
C ARG A 336 -2.42 -34.98 14.04
N ASP A 337 -3.64 -35.27 13.65
CA ASP A 337 -4.23 -36.60 13.84
C ASP A 337 -3.55 -37.61 12.93
N ARG A 338 -3.21 -37.21 11.70
CA ARG A 338 -2.49 -38.06 10.73
C ARG A 338 -1.12 -38.51 11.23
N PHE A 339 -0.43 -37.65 11.98
CA PHE A 339 0.90 -37.91 12.53
C PHE A 339 0.86 -38.22 14.05
N GLY A 340 -0.20 -38.85 14.54
CA GLY A 340 -0.24 -39.40 15.89
C GLY A 340 -0.24 -38.37 17.00
N GLY A 341 -0.77 -37.17 16.76
CA GLY A 341 -0.88 -36.10 17.75
C GLY A 341 0.29 -35.12 17.79
N LEU A 342 1.29 -35.28 16.91
CA LEU A 342 2.46 -34.39 16.83
C LEU A 342 2.07 -32.95 16.55
N GLY A 343 2.87 -32.02 17.08
CA GLY A 343 2.73 -30.60 16.81
C GLY A 343 3.37 -30.19 15.47
N PRO A 344 3.08 -28.95 14.97
CA PRO A 344 3.62 -28.49 13.69
C PRO A 344 5.13 -28.56 13.59
N ALA A 345 5.86 -28.18 14.63
CA ALA A 345 7.33 -28.20 14.62
C ALA A 345 7.90 -29.64 14.53
N GLU A 346 7.24 -30.59 15.18
CA GLU A 346 7.62 -32.00 15.12
C GLU A 346 7.33 -32.57 13.74
N ILE A 347 6.16 -32.25 13.15
CA ILE A 347 5.77 -32.72 11.81
C ILE A 347 6.74 -32.17 10.75
N VAL A 348 7.06 -30.88 10.79
CA VAL A 348 8.01 -30.23 9.87
C VAL A 348 9.41 -30.85 9.97
N ALA A 349 9.82 -31.30 11.16
CA ALA A 349 11.11 -31.93 11.40
C ALA A 349 11.18 -33.41 10.98
N LEU A 350 10.05 -34.06 10.73
CA LEU A 350 10.04 -35.48 10.33
C LEU A 350 10.79 -35.72 9.02
N PRO A 351 11.60 -36.76 8.93
CA PRO A 351 12.15 -37.21 7.66
C PRO A 351 11.01 -37.69 6.74
N VAL A 352 11.02 -37.25 5.49
CA VAL A 352 10.03 -37.70 4.51
C VAL A 352 10.57 -38.94 3.79
N ALA A 353 9.89 -40.05 3.95
CA ALA A 353 10.23 -41.23 3.20
C ALA A 353 9.93 -41.04 1.70
N GLY A 354 10.90 -41.28 0.85
CA GLY A 354 10.81 -41.06 -0.59
C GLY A 354 11.74 -39.98 -1.13
N GLY A 355 12.44 -39.23 -0.24
CA GLY A 355 13.51 -38.32 -0.61
C GLY A 355 13.25 -36.85 -0.28
N GLU A 356 14.31 -36.06 -0.37
CA GLU A 356 14.32 -34.63 -0.07
C GLU A 356 13.37 -33.80 -0.99
N GLU A 357 13.18 -34.25 -2.22
CA GLU A 357 12.27 -33.62 -3.20
C GLU A 357 10.82 -33.51 -2.69
N TRP A 358 10.29 -34.56 -2.04
CA TRP A 358 8.94 -34.53 -1.46
C TRP A 358 8.88 -33.66 -0.20
N ARG A 359 9.96 -33.61 0.55
CA ARG A 359 10.05 -32.72 1.71
C ARG A 359 9.93 -31.25 1.30
N GLU A 360 10.68 -30.84 0.28
CA GLU A 360 10.60 -29.47 -0.24
C GLU A 360 9.19 -29.12 -0.74
N GLU A 361 8.55 -30.02 -1.48
CA GLU A 361 7.19 -29.81 -2.00
C GLU A 361 6.16 -29.69 -0.86
N LEU A 362 6.21 -30.56 0.15
CA LEU A 362 5.32 -30.52 1.30
C LEU A 362 5.52 -29.22 2.12
N HIS A 363 6.76 -28.86 2.39
CA HIS A 363 7.06 -27.66 3.14
C HIS A 363 6.58 -26.39 2.40
N ALA A 364 6.82 -26.32 1.09
CA ALA A 364 6.31 -25.22 0.27
C ALA A 364 4.77 -25.14 0.28
N ALA A 365 4.09 -26.30 0.22
CA ALA A 365 2.63 -26.35 0.28
C ALA A 365 2.10 -25.96 1.68
N TRP A 366 2.73 -26.42 2.75
CA TRP A 366 2.38 -26.03 4.12
C TRP A 366 2.66 -24.53 4.38
N CYS A 367 3.72 -23.96 3.81
CA CYS A 367 3.96 -22.50 3.88
C CYS A 367 2.78 -21.73 3.27
N ARG A 368 2.34 -22.12 2.08
CA ARG A 368 1.20 -21.47 1.42
C ARG A 368 -0.11 -21.66 2.20
N ALA A 369 -0.32 -22.87 2.77
CA ALA A 369 -1.46 -23.14 3.65
C ALA A 369 -1.42 -22.29 4.92
N ALA A 370 -0.26 -22.17 5.59
CA ALA A 370 -0.10 -21.39 6.81
C ALA A 370 -0.38 -19.91 6.59
N VAL A 371 0.10 -19.34 5.49
CA VAL A 371 -0.19 -17.96 5.09
C VAL A 371 -1.68 -17.77 4.81
N ARG A 372 -2.29 -18.66 4.03
CA ARG A 372 -3.71 -18.59 3.64
C ARG A 372 -4.66 -18.70 4.82
N GLN A 373 -4.39 -19.66 5.72
CA GLN A 373 -5.21 -19.93 6.91
C GLN A 373 -4.82 -19.03 8.09
N ARG A 374 -3.77 -18.20 7.94
CA ARG A 374 -3.21 -17.33 8.99
C ARG A 374 -2.86 -18.11 10.27
N ASP A 375 -2.26 -19.28 10.10
CA ASP A 375 -1.87 -20.12 11.22
C ASP A 375 -0.46 -19.78 11.72
N ALA A 376 -0.40 -19.01 12.81
CA ALA A 376 0.87 -18.59 13.42
C ALA A 376 1.70 -19.77 13.95
N ARG A 377 1.07 -20.88 14.37
CA ARG A 377 1.79 -22.05 14.90
C ARG A 377 2.57 -22.78 13.80
N TRP A 378 1.90 -23.01 12.67
CA TRP A 378 2.53 -23.61 11.49
C TRP A 378 3.57 -22.66 10.89
N SER A 379 3.27 -21.38 10.81
CA SER A 379 4.21 -20.39 10.29
C SER A 379 5.51 -20.33 11.11
N ARG A 380 5.38 -20.37 12.44
CA ARG A 380 6.55 -20.42 13.33
C ARG A 380 7.36 -21.70 13.14
N ALA A 381 6.70 -22.85 12.99
CA ALA A 381 7.37 -24.13 12.74
C ALA A 381 8.14 -24.14 11.41
N LEU A 382 7.53 -23.57 10.37
CA LEU A 382 8.10 -23.50 9.02
C LEU A 382 9.22 -22.45 8.89
N LEU A 383 9.14 -21.35 9.63
CA LEU A 383 10.21 -20.36 9.72
C LEU A 383 11.47 -20.96 10.36
N GLY A 384 11.28 -21.82 11.37
CA GLY A 384 12.39 -22.35 12.16
C GLY A 384 13.13 -21.26 12.97
N PRO A 385 14.31 -21.57 13.53
CA PRO A 385 15.10 -20.60 14.27
C PRO A 385 15.67 -19.53 13.34
N ALA A 386 15.64 -18.29 13.78
CA ALA A 386 16.13 -17.15 13.01
C ALA A 386 17.64 -17.21 12.75
N SER A 387 18.39 -17.91 13.59
CA SER A 387 19.83 -18.15 13.45
C SER A 387 20.21 -19.20 12.40
N ALA A 388 19.23 -19.99 11.89
CA ALA A 388 19.51 -20.94 10.83
C ALA A 388 19.91 -20.22 9.53
N PRO A 389 20.84 -20.78 8.74
CA PRO A 389 21.22 -20.19 7.44
C PRO A 389 20.00 -19.91 6.59
N PRO A 390 19.97 -18.77 5.86
CA PRO A 390 18.80 -18.38 5.06
C PRO A 390 18.35 -19.42 4.04
N ALA A 391 19.27 -20.21 3.50
CA ALA A 391 19.01 -21.28 2.52
C ALA A 391 18.69 -22.64 3.15
N ALA A 392 18.84 -22.81 4.48
CA ALA A 392 18.71 -24.10 5.15
C ALA A 392 17.47 -24.20 6.06
N GLY A 393 16.61 -23.19 6.08
CA GLY A 393 15.37 -23.22 6.87
C GLY A 393 14.36 -24.20 6.27
N PRO A 394 13.63 -24.96 7.09
CA PRO A 394 12.59 -25.85 6.59
C PRO A 394 11.53 -25.03 5.84
N GLY A 395 11.15 -25.47 4.64
CA GLY A 395 10.03 -24.95 3.89
C GLY A 395 10.19 -23.59 3.23
N THR A 396 11.31 -22.90 3.39
CA THR A 396 11.49 -21.57 2.81
C THR A 396 12.60 -21.55 1.76
N ALA A 397 12.22 -21.40 0.51
CA ALA A 397 13.17 -21.20 -0.58
C ALA A 397 13.66 -19.74 -0.69
N SER A 398 12.89 -18.77 -0.19
CA SER A 398 13.19 -17.35 -0.38
C SER A 398 12.83 -16.49 0.84
N LEU A 399 13.49 -15.34 0.96
CA LEU A 399 13.16 -14.32 1.97
C LEU A 399 11.72 -13.78 1.80
N ALA A 400 11.19 -13.76 0.57
CA ALA A 400 9.83 -13.34 0.31
C ALA A 400 8.78 -14.30 0.90
N GLU A 401 9.04 -15.62 0.90
CA GLU A 401 8.18 -16.60 1.57
C GLU A 401 8.26 -16.46 3.09
N ARG A 402 9.45 -16.23 3.64
CA ARG A 402 9.62 -15.93 5.07
C ARG A 402 8.87 -14.67 5.48
N ALA A 403 8.91 -13.60 4.67
CA ALA A 403 8.16 -12.38 4.93
C ALA A 403 6.65 -12.66 5.07
N LYS A 404 6.06 -13.47 4.18
CA LYS A 404 4.63 -13.86 4.25
C LYS A 404 4.31 -14.68 5.49
N LEU A 405 5.18 -15.61 5.88
CA LEU A 405 5.01 -16.38 7.12
C LEU A 405 5.08 -15.47 8.35
N LEU A 406 6.02 -14.52 8.38
CA LEU A 406 6.15 -13.53 9.45
C LEU A 406 4.90 -12.66 9.60
N GLU A 407 4.20 -12.32 8.51
CA GLU A 407 2.95 -11.56 8.56
C GLU A 407 1.82 -12.27 9.30
N THR A 408 1.89 -13.57 9.47
CA THR A 408 0.90 -14.35 10.24
C THR A 408 1.16 -14.35 11.74
N LEU A 409 2.37 -13.99 12.17
CA LEU A 409 2.76 -13.90 13.58
C LEU A 409 2.23 -12.61 14.22
N SER A 410 2.14 -12.61 15.54
CA SER A 410 1.91 -11.37 16.28
C SER A 410 3.05 -10.36 16.03
N ASP A 411 2.76 -9.08 16.18
CA ASP A 411 3.73 -8.00 15.94
C ASP A 411 5.00 -8.15 16.78
N GLY A 412 4.86 -8.55 18.04
CA GLY A 412 5.98 -8.80 18.95
C GLY A 412 6.84 -9.99 18.52
N GLU A 413 6.20 -11.14 18.24
CA GLU A 413 6.91 -12.35 17.79
C GLU A 413 7.65 -12.12 16.47
N ARG A 414 7.05 -11.36 15.56
CA ARG A 414 7.65 -10.97 14.29
C ARG A 414 8.89 -10.11 14.51
N ALA A 415 8.75 -9.09 15.36
CA ALA A 415 9.86 -8.18 15.70
C ALA A 415 11.02 -8.92 16.37
N ASP A 416 10.74 -9.82 17.30
CA ASP A 416 11.75 -10.61 17.99
C ASP A 416 12.49 -11.56 17.03
N TRP A 417 11.75 -12.26 16.17
CA TRP A 417 12.34 -13.16 15.18
C TRP A 417 13.23 -12.40 14.18
N VAL A 418 12.79 -11.23 13.68
CA VAL A 418 13.58 -10.41 12.75
C VAL A 418 14.79 -9.81 13.47
N ALA A 419 14.67 -9.42 14.72
CA ALA A 419 15.80 -8.94 15.53
C ALA A 419 16.88 -10.03 15.70
N GLU A 420 16.49 -11.28 15.96
CA GLU A 420 17.41 -12.41 16.04
C GLU A 420 18.05 -12.69 14.68
N PHE A 421 17.26 -12.63 13.58
CA PHE A 421 17.76 -12.81 12.22
C PHE A 421 18.81 -11.75 11.84
N ILE A 422 18.60 -10.48 12.21
CA ILE A 422 19.58 -9.39 12.02
C ILE A 422 20.89 -9.71 12.73
N ARG A 423 20.82 -10.15 14.00
CA ARG A 423 22.02 -10.50 14.77
C ARG A 423 22.80 -11.67 14.18
N ALA A 424 22.10 -12.63 13.56
CA ALA A 424 22.73 -13.81 12.98
C ALA A 424 23.28 -13.57 11.57
N HIS A 425 22.58 -12.78 10.74
CA HIS A 425 22.85 -12.68 9.30
C HIS A 425 23.12 -11.26 8.81
N GLY A 426 22.94 -10.25 9.67
CA GLY A 426 23.17 -8.84 9.33
C GLY A 426 21.98 -8.16 8.62
N LEU A 427 22.11 -6.83 8.44
CA LEU A 427 21.06 -5.98 7.91
C LEU A 427 20.78 -6.19 6.41
N SER A 428 21.78 -6.53 5.63
CA SER A 428 21.61 -6.72 4.18
C SER A 428 20.67 -7.88 3.88
N GLU A 429 20.83 -9.00 4.58
CA GLU A 429 19.95 -10.17 4.45
C GLU A 429 18.56 -9.90 5.03
N ALA A 430 18.46 -9.13 6.10
CA ALA A 430 17.20 -8.80 6.76
C ALA A 430 16.37 -7.73 6.04
N PHE A 431 16.91 -7.02 5.04
CA PHE A 431 16.29 -5.83 4.45
C PHE A 431 14.84 -6.04 4.01
N GLN A 432 14.55 -7.16 3.33
CA GLN A 432 13.19 -7.49 2.88
C GLN A 432 12.25 -7.80 4.05
N LEU A 433 12.77 -8.36 5.14
CA LEU A 433 11.99 -8.74 6.32
C LEU A 433 11.65 -7.54 7.21
N LEU A 434 12.45 -6.47 7.15
CA LEU A 434 12.15 -5.23 7.86
C LEU A 434 10.84 -4.58 7.39
N GLY A 435 10.50 -4.76 6.12
CA GLY A 435 9.28 -4.18 5.52
C GLY A 435 7.97 -4.73 6.07
N VAL A 436 7.96 -5.93 6.65
CA VAL A 436 6.76 -6.53 7.25
C VAL A 436 6.63 -6.27 8.75
N CYS A 437 7.63 -5.63 9.38
CA CYS A 437 7.58 -5.27 10.79
C CYS A 437 6.74 -4.01 11.03
N VAL A 438 5.95 -4.04 12.10
CA VAL A 438 5.10 -2.90 12.48
C VAL A 438 5.95 -1.72 12.96
N VAL A 439 5.54 -0.52 12.57
CA VAL A 439 6.17 0.75 12.95
C VAL A 439 5.46 1.32 14.19
N PRO A 440 6.22 1.82 15.18
CA PRO A 440 7.68 2.00 15.22
C PRO A 440 8.44 0.71 15.56
N TRP A 441 9.65 0.57 15.02
CA TRP A 441 10.56 -0.51 15.40
C TRP A 441 11.13 -0.24 16.80
N ALA A 442 10.47 -0.78 17.79
CA ALA A 442 10.81 -0.61 19.21
C ALA A 442 11.50 -1.86 19.80
N GLY A 443 11.95 -1.76 21.01
CA GLY A 443 12.41 -2.90 21.81
C GLY A 443 13.58 -3.66 21.18
N ALA A 444 13.43 -4.97 20.99
CA ALA A 444 14.49 -5.84 20.48
C ALA A 444 14.87 -5.51 19.03
N LEU A 445 13.86 -5.20 18.19
CA LEU A 445 14.09 -4.90 16.77
C LEU A 445 14.83 -3.57 16.59
N GLY A 446 14.40 -2.49 17.27
CA GLY A 446 15.07 -1.19 17.20
C GLY A 446 16.52 -1.30 17.61
N ARG A 447 16.80 -1.96 18.75
CA ARG A 447 18.16 -2.21 19.21
C ARG A 447 19.00 -3.00 18.22
N ALA A 448 18.44 -4.09 17.64
CA ALA A 448 19.18 -4.92 16.69
C ALA A 448 19.57 -4.15 15.42
N VAL A 449 18.68 -3.25 14.93
CA VAL A 449 18.99 -2.39 13.80
C VAL A 449 20.11 -1.41 14.14
N VAL A 450 20.05 -0.73 15.28
CA VAL A 450 21.09 0.22 15.73
C VAL A 450 22.44 -0.48 15.94
N ASP A 451 22.44 -1.64 16.61
CA ASP A 451 23.66 -2.42 16.86
C ASP A 451 24.32 -2.89 15.56
N ALA A 452 23.51 -3.32 14.59
CA ALA A 452 24.04 -3.78 13.32
C ALA A 452 24.57 -2.62 12.44
N LEU A 453 24.00 -1.41 12.54
CA LEU A 453 24.58 -0.21 11.92
C LEU A 453 25.90 0.18 12.56
N ASP A 454 26.00 0.07 13.88
CA ASP A 454 27.25 0.33 14.60
C ASP A 454 28.33 -0.71 14.25
N SER A 455 27.98 -1.99 14.22
CA SER A 455 28.89 -3.05 13.78
C SER A 455 29.40 -2.83 12.33
N ALA A 456 28.52 -2.33 11.44
CA ALA A 456 28.92 -1.99 10.07
C ALA A 456 29.92 -0.80 10.03
N ARG A 457 29.74 0.20 10.91
CA ARG A 457 30.68 1.30 11.12
C ARG A 457 32.04 0.79 11.60
N GLU A 458 32.03 -0.06 12.63
CA GLU A 458 33.26 -0.65 13.21
C GLU A 458 34.02 -1.53 12.21
N ALA A 459 33.28 -2.23 11.33
CA ALA A 459 33.85 -3.02 10.25
C ALA A 459 34.41 -2.16 9.09
N GLY A 460 34.37 -0.82 9.20
CA GLY A 460 34.89 0.10 8.19
C GLY A 460 34.06 0.18 6.89
N SER A 461 32.83 -0.32 6.91
CA SER A 461 31.89 -0.18 5.81
C SER A 461 31.45 1.28 5.64
N TYR A 462 31.00 1.65 4.44
CA TYR A 462 30.49 3.00 4.19
C TYR A 462 28.98 3.09 4.37
N PRO A 463 28.41 4.21 4.90
CA PRO A 463 26.98 4.33 5.16
C PRO A 463 26.09 4.18 3.91
N TRP A 464 26.57 4.52 2.72
CA TRP A 464 25.81 4.36 1.48
C TRP A 464 25.55 2.90 1.08
N SER A 465 26.36 1.95 1.57
CA SER A 465 26.09 0.52 1.41
C SER A 465 24.81 0.09 2.15
N PHE A 466 24.38 0.88 3.12
CA PHE A 466 23.17 0.68 3.92
C PHE A 466 22.11 1.75 3.66
N SER A 467 22.19 2.49 2.56
CA SER A 467 21.29 3.63 2.27
C SER A 467 19.80 3.27 2.32
N GLY A 468 19.42 2.07 1.84
CA GLY A 468 18.06 1.55 1.94
C GLY A 468 17.61 1.34 3.39
N VAL A 469 18.46 0.70 4.22
CA VAL A 469 18.18 0.48 5.65
C VAL A 469 18.14 1.80 6.41
N MET A 470 19.07 2.74 6.12
CA MET A 470 19.08 4.06 6.74
C MET A 470 17.78 4.82 6.45
N GLY A 471 17.31 4.81 5.20
CA GLY A 471 16.03 5.41 4.85
C GLY A 471 14.82 4.75 5.52
N LEU A 472 14.87 3.44 5.76
CA LEU A 472 13.84 2.76 6.56
C LEU A 472 13.96 3.14 8.05
N ALA A 473 15.17 3.18 8.61
CA ALA A 473 15.40 3.56 10.01
C ALA A 473 14.89 4.98 10.31
N GLU A 474 15.13 5.95 9.42
CA GLU A 474 14.60 7.31 9.55
C GLU A 474 13.07 7.33 9.67
N ARG A 475 12.37 6.42 8.97
CA ARG A 475 10.91 6.35 8.97
C ARG A 475 10.32 5.44 10.05
N CYS A 476 10.99 4.33 10.34
CA CYS A 476 10.40 3.21 11.08
C CYS A 476 10.97 3.02 12.49
N LEU A 477 12.21 3.46 12.75
CA LEU A 477 12.83 3.27 14.08
C LEU A 477 12.05 4.04 15.14
N ASP A 478 11.98 3.48 16.36
CA ASP A 478 11.35 4.18 17.48
C ASP A 478 12.16 5.44 17.83
N PRO A 479 11.52 6.61 17.97
CA PRO A 479 12.19 7.82 18.43
C PRO A 479 12.98 7.66 19.73
N ALA A 480 12.61 6.75 20.61
CA ALA A 480 13.33 6.45 21.85
C ALA A 480 14.78 5.97 21.63
N GLU A 481 15.10 5.43 20.44
CA GLU A 481 16.48 5.02 20.10
C GLU A 481 17.42 6.21 19.80
N ALA A 482 16.90 7.44 19.72
CA ALA A 482 17.69 8.64 19.45
C ALA A 482 18.85 8.83 20.46
N GLY A 483 18.58 8.61 21.75
CA GLY A 483 19.62 8.75 22.80
C GLY A 483 20.79 7.78 22.61
N ARG A 484 20.52 6.55 22.17
CA ARG A 484 21.57 5.58 21.87
C ARG A 484 22.41 5.98 20.65
N LEU A 485 21.76 6.45 19.59
CA LEU A 485 22.43 6.95 18.39
C LEU A 485 23.25 8.21 18.67
N GLU A 486 22.85 9.08 19.62
CA GLU A 486 23.64 10.24 20.05
C GLU A 486 24.99 9.80 20.65
N ILE A 487 25.00 8.73 21.45
CA ILE A 487 26.23 8.16 22.01
C ILE A 487 27.14 7.64 20.88
N LEU A 488 26.58 6.92 19.92
CA LEU A 488 27.34 6.38 18.78
C LEU A 488 27.86 7.51 17.87
N THR A 489 27.11 8.58 17.70
CA THR A 489 27.53 9.78 16.95
C THR A 489 28.72 10.44 17.62
N ALA A 490 28.70 10.58 18.94
CA ALA A 490 29.81 11.14 19.70
C ALA A 490 31.07 10.26 19.59
N ALA A 491 30.93 8.94 19.68
CA ALA A 491 32.02 7.99 19.50
C ALA A 491 32.61 8.04 18.08
N ALA A 492 31.77 8.19 17.04
CA ALA A 492 32.22 8.31 15.65
C ALA A 492 32.92 9.64 15.36
N SER A 493 32.68 10.68 16.16
CA SER A 493 33.27 12.02 16.02
C SER A 493 34.56 12.21 16.83
N ALA A 494 34.97 11.24 17.66
CA ALA A 494 36.22 11.31 18.42
C ALA A 494 37.42 11.22 17.46
N PRO A 495 38.49 12.04 17.67
CA PRO A 495 39.64 12.04 16.76
C PRO A 495 40.32 10.68 16.75
N PRO A 496 40.41 9.99 15.62
CA PRO A 496 41.13 8.75 15.51
C PRO A 496 42.61 9.01 15.29
N GLU A 497 43.46 8.20 15.89
CA GLU A 497 44.89 8.15 15.58
C GLU A 497 45.19 7.59 14.16
N ALA A 498 44.13 7.17 13.41
CA ALA A 498 44.20 6.77 12.00
C ALA A 498 42.86 7.07 11.32
N GLU A 499 42.82 8.10 10.49
CA GLU A 499 41.68 8.52 9.68
C GLU A 499 41.24 7.43 8.69
N SER A 500 40.16 6.69 8.97
CA SER A 500 39.39 6.10 7.91
C SER A 500 38.35 7.13 7.46
N GLY A 501 38.34 7.55 6.19
CA GLY A 501 37.35 8.51 5.65
C GLY A 501 35.89 8.07 5.86
N ALA A 502 35.65 6.79 6.18
CA ALA A 502 34.32 6.24 6.51
C ALA A 502 33.74 6.80 7.82
N ALA A 503 34.57 7.11 8.84
CA ALA A 503 34.08 7.56 10.16
C ALA A 503 33.31 8.88 10.09
N ALA A 504 33.81 9.86 9.31
CA ALA A 504 33.14 11.16 9.14
C ALA A 504 31.76 11.01 8.46
N TYR A 505 31.63 10.13 7.48
CA TYR A 505 30.35 9.86 6.81
C TYR A 505 29.35 9.16 7.73
N TRP A 506 29.80 8.29 8.62
CA TRP A 506 28.93 7.68 9.64
C TRP A 506 28.46 8.70 10.67
N ALA A 507 29.35 9.59 11.12
CA ALA A 507 28.96 10.67 12.02
C ALA A 507 27.84 11.54 11.42
N GLU A 508 27.97 11.95 10.15
CA GLU A 508 26.93 12.69 9.45
C GLU A 508 25.62 11.89 9.28
N ALA A 509 25.73 10.61 8.94
CA ALA A 509 24.57 9.73 8.77
C ALA A 509 23.81 9.51 10.09
N PHE A 510 24.52 9.28 11.20
CA PHE A 510 23.92 9.15 12.52
C PHE A 510 23.35 10.47 13.03
N GLN A 511 24.00 11.62 12.81
CA GLN A 511 23.46 12.94 13.13
C GLN A 511 22.13 13.19 12.44
N ARG A 512 22.02 12.87 11.14
CA ARG A 512 20.78 12.99 10.38
C ARG A 512 19.69 12.06 10.95
N LEU A 513 20.02 10.82 11.28
CA LEU A 513 19.08 9.87 11.86
C LEU A 513 18.59 10.38 13.22
N VAL A 514 19.48 10.82 14.12
CA VAL A 514 19.14 11.42 15.42
C VAL A 514 18.21 12.63 15.24
N ALA A 515 18.58 13.56 14.35
CA ALA A 515 17.77 14.75 14.10
C ALA A 515 16.37 14.38 13.60
N THR A 516 16.26 13.34 12.74
CA THR A 516 14.97 12.84 12.24
C THR A 516 14.15 12.20 13.36
N LEU A 517 14.74 11.37 14.23
CA LEU A 517 14.04 10.74 15.33
C LEU A 517 13.56 11.77 16.37
N ARG A 518 14.38 12.76 16.72
CA ARG A 518 13.98 13.86 17.62
C ARG A 518 12.84 14.68 17.04
N LEU A 519 12.87 14.93 15.72
CA LEU A 519 11.78 15.63 15.05
C LEU A 519 10.49 14.81 15.07
N ARG A 520 10.56 13.48 14.87
CA ARG A 520 9.41 12.58 14.97
C ARG A 520 8.84 12.53 16.40
N GLU A 521 9.69 12.51 17.40
CA GLU A 521 9.29 12.61 18.81
C GLU A 521 8.51 13.89 19.08
N ALA A 522 9.07 15.04 18.66
CA ALA A 522 8.42 16.33 18.80
C ALA A 522 7.06 16.39 18.07
N MET A 523 6.99 15.88 16.84
CA MET A 523 5.74 15.82 16.06
C MET A 523 4.64 15.03 16.78
N LEU A 524 4.98 13.90 17.39
CA LEU A 524 4.01 13.08 18.14
C LEU A 524 3.56 13.78 19.43
N ALA A 525 4.48 14.42 20.13
CA ALA A 525 4.16 15.22 21.33
C ALA A 525 3.27 16.43 21.00
N GLU A 526 3.54 17.14 19.89
CA GLU A 526 2.73 18.27 19.43
C GLU A 526 1.27 17.88 19.07
N LEU A 527 1.06 16.63 18.64
CA LEU A 527 -0.26 16.10 18.29
C LEU A 527 -1.05 15.54 19.48
N ALA A 528 -0.40 15.30 20.62
CA ALA A 528 -1.08 14.84 21.82
C ALA A 528 -2.16 15.87 22.24
N PRO A 529 -3.36 15.44 22.63
CA PRO A 529 -4.35 16.35 23.20
C PRO A 529 -3.80 16.94 24.50
N ALA A 530 -4.05 18.24 24.71
CA ALA A 530 -3.64 18.96 25.93
C ALA A 530 -4.37 18.45 27.17
#